data_beefe024c109b5297e2ac8ab51f74788
#
_entry.id   beefe024c109b5297e2ac8ab51f74788
#
_cell.length_a   1.000
_cell.length_b   1.000
_cell.length_c   1.000
_cell.angle_alpha   90.00
_cell.angle_beta   90.00
_cell.angle_gamma   90.00
#
_symmetry.space_group_name_H-M   'P 1'
#
loop_
_entity.id
_entity.type
_entity.pdbx_description
1 polymer ?
#
loop_
_entity_poly.entity_id
_entity_poly.type
_entity_poly.pdbx_seq_one_letter_code
_entity_poly.pdbx_strand_id
1 'polypeptide(L)'
;VTQQLLANTVITFTMSTDTGRITVTTNDKGYYKINLKPKTDVELYGQHEDYYDSKIASKTTKGLEVSTDLVQDLLLNPFNYKDAIRVEGIYYDLDKANIRPDAAKVLDSLVLNLKKYPKLRIELGSHTDCRADSAYNQNLSQRRADSAVAYIVAQGIDSARLVAVGYGERVLVNDCACEGSWVKRNCTEAEHQMNRRTTVTLLGNDYKPKPKEMPKTPADPKAKPGTKPAGTGTTTPRTPTTPATPAPKK
;
A
#
# COMPACT_ATOMS: atom_id res chain seq x y z
N VAL A 1 -15.08 6.08 -21.84
CA VAL A 1 -14.62 6.57 -20.52
C VAL A 1 -14.89 8.06 -20.51
N THR A 2 -15.85 8.52 -19.69
CA THR A 2 -16.10 9.95 -19.48
C THR A 2 -14.93 10.52 -18.67
N GLN A 3 -14.16 11.43 -19.28
CA GLN A 3 -13.12 12.17 -18.58
C GLN A 3 -13.79 13.13 -17.59
N GLN A 4 -13.54 12.91 -16.29
CA GLN A 4 -14.00 13.80 -15.23
C GLN A 4 -12.86 14.76 -14.85
N LEU A 5 -13.16 16.03 -14.71
CA LEU A 5 -12.23 17.02 -14.18
C LEU A 5 -12.09 16.81 -12.66
N LEU A 6 -10.85 16.76 -12.17
CA LEU A 6 -10.55 16.45 -10.77
C LEU A 6 -10.15 17.72 -10.02
N ALA A 7 -10.98 18.12 -9.06
CA ALA A 7 -10.65 19.14 -8.06
C ALA A 7 -9.63 18.58 -7.05
N ASN A 8 -8.98 19.46 -6.31
CA ASN A 8 -8.04 19.11 -5.22
C ASN A 8 -6.87 18.20 -5.66
N THR A 9 -6.56 18.17 -6.96
CA THR A 9 -5.39 17.46 -7.49
C THR A 9 -4.15 18.32 -7.27
N VAL A 10 -3.13 17.76 -6.65
CA VAL A 10 -1.85 18.43 -6.44
C VAL A 10 -1.00 18.28 -7.69
N ILE A 11 -0.66 19.39 -8.33
CA ILE A 11 0.25 19.43 -9.48
C ILE A 11 1.62 19.85 -8.98
N THR A 12 2.62 19.02 -9.21
CA THR A 12 4.02 19.29 -8.85
C THR A 12 4.79 19.70 -10.10
N PHE A 13 5.51 20.80 -10.01
CA PHE A 13 6.37 21.36 -11.05
C PHE A 13 7.83 21.29 -10.63
N THR A 14 8.68 20.83 -11.51
CA THR A 14 10.15 20.88 -11.39
C THR A 14 10.70 21.71 -12.55
N MET A 15 11.43 22.77 -12.25
CA MET A 15 11.93 23.73 -13.25
C MET A 15 13.44 23.59 -13.45
N SER A 16 13.92 23.78 -14.69
CA SER A 16 15.36 23.75 -15.01
C SER A 16 16.16 24.92 -14.43
N THR A 17 15.46 26.02 -14.10
CA THR A 17 16.09 27.27 -13.59
C THR A 17 16.09 27.35 -12.07
N ASP A 18 15.45 26.41 -11.38
CA ASP A 18 15.33 26.40 -9.93
C ASP A 18 15.44 24.96 -9.41
N THR A 19 16.16 24.74 -8.32
CA THR A 19 16.28 23.43 -7.67
C THR A 19 15.04 23.08 -6.83
N GLY A 20 14.12 24.02 -6.66
CA GLY A 20 12.89 23.85 -5.91
C GLY A 20 11.78 23.15 -6.69
N ARG A 21 10.87 22.52 -5.96
CA ARG A 21 9.59 22.03 -6.48
C ARG A 21 8.50 23.01 -6.08
N ILE A 22 7.64 23.37 -7.03
CA ILE A 22 6.45 24.17 -6.77
C ILE A 22 5.23 23.26 -6.88
N THR A 23 4.28 23.40 -5.96
CA THR A 23 3.02 22.67 -6.01
C THR A 23 1.85 23.64 -6.14
N VAL A 24 0.87 23.28 -6.95
CA VAL A 24 -0.39 24.01 -7.13
C VAL A 24 -1.51 22.99 -7.04
N THR A 25 -2.61 23.34 -6.40
CA THR A 25 -3.80 22.49 -6.32
C THR A 25 -4.85 22.93 -7.33
N THR A 26 -5.47 22.00 -8.03
CA THR A 26 -6.56 22.31 -8.95
C THR A 26 -7.79 22.85 -8.19
N ASN A 27 -8.50 23.80 -8.80
CA ASN A 27 -9.76 24.33 -8.29
C ASN A 27 -10.92 23.33 -8.46
N ASP A 28 -12.14 23.71 -8.06
CA ASP A 28 -13.35 22.89 -8.13
C ASP A 28 -13.71 22.44 -9.55
N LYS A 29 -13.16 23.11 -10.56
CA LYS A 29 -13.33 22.77 -11.99
C LYS A 29 -12.14 21.97 -12.56
N GLY A 30 -11.20 21.54 -11.72
CA GLY A 30 -10.03 20.78 -12.13
C GLY A 30 -8.93 21.60 -12.84
N TYR A 31 -9.01 22.93 -12.82
CA TYR A 31 -8.02 23.79 -13.47
C TYR A 31 -6.90 24.20 -12.51
N TYR A 32 -5.71 24.33 -13.05
CA TYR A 32 -4.53 24.89 -12.37
C TYR A 32 -3.86 25.94 -13.26
N LYS A 33 -3.11 26.85 -12.65
CA LYS A 33 -2.34 27.87 -13.36
C LYS A 33 -1.07 28.18 -12.59
N ILE A 34 0.03 28.37 -13.33
CA ILE A 34 1.32 28.84 -12.81
C ILE A 34 1.96 29.79 -13.83
N ASN A 35 2.66 30.80 -13.35
CA ASN A 35 3.45 31.68 -14.21
C ASN A 35 4.88 31.13 -14.31
N LEU A 36 5.36 30.90 -15.52
CA LEU A 36 6.71 30.44 -15.79
C LEU A 36 7.58 31.62 -16.23
N LYS A 37 8.85 31.60 -15.82
CA LYS A 37 9.85 32.55 -16.29
C LYS A 37 10.24 32.24 -17.76
N PRO A 38 10.72 33.24 -18.54
CA PRO A 38 11.29 32.97 -19.86
C PRO A 38 12.46 31.98 -19.79
N LYS A 39 12.69 31.25 -20.88
CA LYS A 39 13.81 30.31 -21.06
C LYS A 39 13.86 29.18 -20.02
N THR A 40 12.70 28.75 -19.53
CA THR A 40 12.55 27.67 -18.52
C THR A 40 12.01 26.42 -19.16
N ASP A 41 12.64 25.26 -18.87
CA ASP A 41 12.04 23.95 -19.08
C ASP A 41 11.35 23.56 -17.78
N VAL A 42 10.18 22.95 -17.87
CA VAL A 42 9.40 22.50 -16.71
C VAL A 42 8.87 21.09 -16.94
N GLU A 43 9.04 20.25 -15.94
CA GLU A 43 8.38 18.96 -15.84
C GLU A 43 7.28 19.06 -14.81
N LEU A 44 6.13 18.41 -15.07
CA LEU A 44 4.99 18.46 -14.19
C LEU A 44 4.25 17.11 -14.16
N TYR A 45 3.67 16.80 -13.02
CA TYR A 45 2.79 15.65 -12.85
C TYR A 45 1.72 15.94 -11.80
N GLY A 46 0.58 15.26 -11.90
CA GLY A 46 -0.56 15.38 -10.99
C GLY A 46 -0.66 14.19 -10.04
N GLN A 47 -1.06 14.47 -8.79
CA GLN A 47 -1.33 13.49 -7.75
C GLN A 47 -2.70 13.77 -7.12
N HIS A 48 -3.52 12.73 -7.01
CA HIS A 48 -4.83 12.82 -6.37
C HIS A 48 -5.07 11.57 -5.51
N GLU A 49 -5.84 11.70 -4.43
CA GLU A 49 -6.22 10.57 -3.60
C GLU A 49 -7.03 9.56 -4.44
N ASP A 50 -6.79 8.26 -4.25
CA ASP A 50 -7.41 7.15 -5.02
C ASP A 50 -7.10 7.08 -6.52
N TYR A 51 -6.06 7.80 -6.97
CA TYR A 51 -5.57 7.74 -8.32
C TYR A 51 -4.06 7.44 -8.37
N TYR A 52 -3.64 6.77 -9.43
CA TYR A 52 -2.22 6.71 -9.79
C TYR A 52 -1.76 8.09 -10.23
N ASP A 53 -0.51 8.45 -9.90
CA ASP A 53 0.09 9.69 -10.39
C ASP A 53 -0.01 9.73 -11.93
N SER A 54 -0.21 10.95 -12.48
CA SER A 54 -0.14 11.11 -13.93
C SER A 54 1.26 10.76 -14.46
N LYS A 55 1.37 10.50 -15.75
CA LYS A 55 2.67 10.53 -16.42
C LYS A 55 3.27 11.93 -16.28
N ILE A 56 4.61 12.01 -16.25
CA ILE A 56 5.33 13.28 -16.28
C ILE A 56 5.12 13.92 -17.67
N ALA A 57 4.67 15.17 -17.68
CA ALA A 57 4.57 16.00 -18.86
C ALA A 57 5.69 17.06 -18.82
N SER A 58 6.15 17.49 -19.99
CA SER A 58 7.20 18.50 -20.11
C SER A 58 6.72 19.65 -20.98
N LYS A 59 7.09 20.88 -20.59
CA LYS A 59 6.87 22.11 -21.35
C LYS A 59 8.11 22.98 -21.31
N THR A 60 8.21 23.91 -22.25
CA THR A 60 9.32 24.87 -22.30
C THR A 60 8.81 26.24 -22.67
N THR A 61 9.42 27.27 -22.08
CA THR A 61 9.25 28.66 -22.48
C THR A 61 10.44 29.18 -23.33
N LYS A 62 11.39 28.29 -23.67
CA LYS A 62 12.50 28.65 -24.59
C LYS A 62 11.95 28.93 -25.99
N GLY A 63 12.44 29.99 -26.61
CA GLY A 63 12.00 30.40 -27.95
C GLY A 63 10.66 31.15 -27.97
N LEU A 64 10.02 31.41 -26.83
CA LEU A 64 8.86 32.28 -26.75
C LEU A 64 9.31 33.72 -26.58
N GLU A 65 8.94 34.59 -27.53
CA GLU A 65 9.28 36.02 -27.52
C GLU A 65 8.21 36.86 -26.83
N VAL A 66 7.00 36.35 -26.75
CA VAL A 66 5.84 37.02 -26.14
C VAL A 66 5.20 36.14 -25.08
N SER A 67 4.44 36.76 -24.16
CA SER A 67 3.67 36.03 -23.17
C SER A 67 2.64 35.13 -23.87
N THR A 68 2.74 33.83 -23.60
CA THR A 68 1.92 32.81 -24.27
C THR A 68 1.33 31.87 -23.23
N ASP A 69 0.04 31.52 -23.35
CA ASP A 69 -0.59 30.48 -22.53
C ASP A 69 -0.21 29.10 -23.05
N LEU A 70 0.42 28.30 -22.19
CA LEU A 70 0.74 26.91 -22.47
C LEU A 70 -0.29 26.01 -21.78
N VAL A 71 -0.99 25.20 -22.53
CA VAL A 71 -2.01 24.28 -22.00
C VAL A 71 -1.38 22.88 -21.83
N GLN A 72 -1.64 22.24 -20.71
CA GLN A 72 -1.25 20.85 -20.44
C GLN A 72 -2.32 20.14 -19.61
N ASP A 73 -2.94 19.14 -20.21
CA ASP A 73 -3.80 18.19 -19.48
C ASP A 73 -2.98 17.07 -18.86
N LEU A 74 -3.33 16.69 -17.64
CA LEU A 74 -2.73 15.57 -16.92
C LEU A 74 -3.79 14.50 -16.70
N LEU A 75 -3.57 13.31 -17.28
CA LEU A 75 -4.49 12.19 -17.12
C LEU A 75 -4.08 11.35 -15.91
N LEU A 76 -5.00 11.21 -14.97
CA LEU A 76 -4.86 10.34 -13.81
C LEU A 76 -5.79 9.13 -13.97
N ASN A 77 -5.29 7.94 -13.65
CA ASN A 77 -6.08 6.71 -13.67
C ASN A 77 -6.52 6.37 -12.25
N PRO A 78 -7.82 6.12 -12.00
CA PRO A 78 -8.29 5.74 -10.67
C PRO A 78 -7.74 4.37 -10.26
N PHE A 79 -7.61 4.15 -8.95
CA PHE A 79 -7.36 2.82 -8.42
C PHE A 79 -8.55 1.92 -8.71
N ASN A 80 -8.28 0.70 -9.14
CA ASN A 80 -9.31 -0.32 -9.34
C ASN A 80 -9.39 -1.21 -8.10
N TYR A 81 -10.43 -1.03 -7.28
CA TYR A 81 -10.67 -1.82 -6.06
C TYR A 81 -11.53 -3.06 -6.30
N LYS A 82 -11.99 -3.31 -7.52
CA LYS A 82 -12.98 -4.35 -7.80
C LYS A 82 -12.36 -5.62 -8.35
N ASP A 83 -11.35 -5.47 -9.19
CA ASP A 83 -10.81 -6.58 -9.98
C ASP A 83 -9.46 -7.02 -9.44
N ALA A 84 -9.30 -8.33 -9.30
CA ALA A 84 -8.01 -8.93 -9.03
C ALA A 84 -7.12 -8.86 -10.29
N ILE A 85 -6.01 -8.17 -10.20
CA ILE A 85 -5.05 -8.02 -11.29
C ILE A 85 -4.08 -9.20 -11.24
N ARG A 86 -3.96 -9.95 -12.33
CA ARG A 86 -2.94 -10.98 -12.47
C ARG A 86 -1.55 -10.32 -12.47
N VAL A 87 -0.66 -10.86 -11.64
CA VAL A 87 0.74 -10.43 -11.61
C VAL A 87 1.58 -11.51 -12.31
N GLU A 88 2.13 -11.14 -13.45
CA GLU A 88 3.03 -12.01 -14.22
C GLU A 88 4.39 -12.15 -13.51
N GLY A 89 5.00 -13.32 -13.65
CA GLY A 89 6.37 -13.55 -13.19
C GLY A 89 6.50 -14.00 -11.73
N ILE A 90 5.42 -14.12 -10.96
CA ILE A 90 5.48 -14.77 -9.64
C ILE A 90 5.23 -16.25 -9.80
N TYR A 91 6.30 -17.00 -10.01
CA TYR A 91 6.29 -18.45 -10.16
C TYR A 91 6.93 -19.13 -8.95
N TYR A 92 6.49 -20.36 -8.72
CA TYR A 92 7.01 -21.23 -7.68
C TYR A 92 7.49 -22.55 -8.27
N ASP A 93 8.48 -23.17 -7.65
CA ASP A 93 8.85 -24.54 -8.00
C ASP A 93 7.71 -25.52 -7.68
N LEU A 94 7.76 -26.70 -8.28
CA LEU A 94 6.78 -27.74 -8.02
C LEU A 94 6.72 -28.04 -6.51
N ASP A 95 5.52 -28.03 -5.96
CA ASP A 95 5.22 -28.28 -4.54
C ASP A 95 5.97 -27.37 -3.55
N LYS A 96 6.51 -26.24 -4.01
CA LYS A 96 7.18 -25.27 -3.13
C LYS A 96 6.42 -23.97 -3.04
N ALA A 97 6.66 -23.27 -1.92
CA ALA A 97 6.15 -21.92 -1.65
C ALA A 97 7.29 -20.88 -1.53
N ASN A 98 8.55 -21.29 -1.65
CA ASN A 98 9.68 -20.37 -1.55
C ASN A 98 9.69 -19.40 -2.72
N ILE A 99 9.97 -18.12 -2.44
CA ILE A 99 10.09 -17.09 -3.46
C ILE A 99 11.36 -17.34 -4.28
N ARG A 100 11.19 -17.49 -5.58
CA ARG A 100 12.28 -17.64 -6.54
C ARG A 100 12.91 -16.26 -6.85
N PRO A 101 14.18 -16.22 -7.31
CA PRO A 101 14.85 -14.94 -7.63
C PRO A 101 14.14 -14.11 -8.72
N ASP A 102 13.47 -14.77 -9.69
CA ASP A 102 12.66 -14.10 -10.70
C ASP A 102 11.39 -13.50 -10.10
N ALA A 103 10.68 -14.23 -9.24
CA ALA A 103 9.52 -13.74 -8.50
C ALA A 103 9.86 -12.59 -7.54
N ALA A 104 11.05 -12.64 -6.91
CA ALA A 104 11.52 -11.57 -6.03
C ALA A 104 11.57 -10.21 -6.74
N LYS A 105 12.06 -10.14 -7.99
CA LYS A 105 12.10 -8.88 -8.77
C LYS A 105 10.70 -8.27 -9.01
N VAL A 106 9.71 -9.13 -9.20
CA VAL A 106 8.32 -8.69 -9.39
C VAL A 106 7.75 -8.16 -8.07
N LEU A 107 8.00 -8.87 -6.97
CA LEU A 107 7.61 -8.44 -5.63
C LEU A 107 8.31 -7.14 -5.22
N ASP A 108 9.58 -6.93 -5.60
CA ASP A 108 10.29 -5.66 -5.38
C ASP A 108 9.60 -4.49 -6.08
N SER A 109 9.11 -4.69 -7.30
CA SER A 109 8.33 -3.68 -8.03
C SER A 109 7.02 -3.35 -7.29
N LEU A 110 6.36 -4.35 -6.71
CA LEU A 110 5.17 -4.15 -5.89
C LEU A 110 5.51 -3.41 -4.59
N VAL A 111 6.64 -3.72 -3.95
CA VAL A 111 7.15 -3.00 -2.77
C VAL A 111 7.39 -1.52 -3.09
N LEU A 112 7.98 -1.20 -4.24
CA LEU A 112 8.18 0.19 -4.67
C LEU A 112 6.84 0.94 -4.81
N ASN A 113 5.83 0.30 -5.41
CA ASN A 113 4.49 0.87 -5.51
C ASN A 113 3.85 1.06 -4.12
N LEU A 114 3.96 0.09 -3.22
CA LEU A 114 3.43 0.21 -1.87
C LEU A 114 4.14 1.28 -1.03
N LYS A 115 5.42 1.53 -1.27
CA LYS A 115 6.17 2.65 -0.67
C LYS A 115 5.72 4.00 -1.23
N LYS A 116 5.43 4.04 -2.53
CA LYS A 116 4.92 5.25 -3.22
C LYS A 116 3.51 5.63 -2.75
N TYR A 117 2.64 4.63 -2.51
CA TYR A 117 1.26 4.81 -2.05
C TYR A 117 1.08 4.27 -0.63
N PRO A 118 1.49 5.02 0.41
CA PRO A 118 1.62 4.50 1.78
C PRO A 118 0.29 4.14 2.45
N LYS A 119 -0.84 4.64 1.97
CA LYS A 119 -2.17 4.32 2.49
C LYS A 119 -2.80 3.09 1.83
N LEU A 120 -2.24 2.63 0.71
CA LEU A 120 -2.80 1.54 -0.09
C LEU A 120 -2.69 0.20 0.66
N ARG A 121 -3.79 -0.54 0.68
CA ARG A 121 -3.90 -1.91 1.18
C ARG A 121 -4.16 -2.86 0.03
N ILE A 122 -3.53 -4.02 0.07
CA ILE A 122 -3.67 -5.03 -0.98
C ILE A 122 -3.92 -6.43 -0.41
N GLU A 123 -4.56 -7.25 -1.22
CA GLU A 123 -4.59 -8.70 -1.07
C GLU A 123 -3.66 -9.33 -2.11
N LEU A 124 -2.88 -10.31 -1.68
CA LEU A 124 -2.12 -11.21 -2.53
C LEU A 124 -2.84 -12.55 -2.58
N GLY A 125 -3.46 -12.83 -3.73
CA GLY A 125 -4.15 -14.08 -4.01
C GLY A 125 -3.24 -15.06 -4.74
N SER A 126 -3.22 -16.33 -4.31
CA SER A 126 -2.52 -17.38 -5.01
C SER A 126 -3.49 -18.48 -5.45
N HIS A 127 -3.30 -19.00 -6.66
CA HIS A 127 -4.18 -19.96 -7.31
C HIS A 127 -3.39 -21.17 -7.80
N THR A 128 -4.05 -22.32 -7.86
CA THR A 128 -3.54 -23.55 -8.44
C THR A 128 -4.35 -23.94 -9.69
N ASP A 129 -3.86 -24.91 -10.42
CA ASP A 129 -4.72 -25.70 -11.30
C ASP A 129 -5.45 -26.80 -10.48
N CYS A 130 -6.31 -27.57 -11.12
CA CYS A 130 -7.19 -28.54 -10.48
C CYS A 130 -6.61 -29.98 -10.37
N ARG A 131 -5.34 -30.21 -10.73
CA ARG A 131 -4.80 -31.58 -10.90
C ARG A 131 -4.47 -32.31 -9.60
N ALA A 132 -4.40 -31.60 -8.48
CA ALA A 132 -4.19 -32.20 -7.17
C ALA A 132 -5.49 -32.19 -6.35
N ASP A 133 -5.46 -32.82 -5.19
CA ASP A 133 -6.57 -32.77 -4.24
C ASP A 133 -6.90 -31.33 -3.81
N SER A 134 -8.17 -31.03 -3.67
CA SER A 134 -8.64 -29.65 -3.41
C SER A 134 -8.13 -29.10 -2.07
N ALA A 135 -8.06 -29.93 -1.01
CA ALA A 135 -7.49 -29.52 0.28
C ALA A 135 -5.98 -29.26 0.15
N TYR A 136 -5.27 -30.08 -0.62
CA TYR A 136 -3.87 -29.86 -0.91
C TYR A 136 -3.66 -28.56 -1.68
N ASN A 137 -4.43 -28.30 -2.74
CA ASN A 137 -4.38 -27.07 -3.54
C ASN A 137 -4.68 -25.83 -2.70
N GLN A 138 -5.65 -25.92 -1.80
CA GLN A 138 -5.96 -24.86 -0.85
C GLN A 138 -4.77 -24.55 0.07
N ASN A 139 -4.16 -25.58 0.66
CA ASN A 139 -2.99 -25.41 1.54
C ASN A 139 -1.75 -24.89 0.78
N LEU A 140 -1.48 -25.40 -0.42
CA LEU A 140 -0.35 -24.97 -1.23
C LEU A 140 -0.48 -23.50 -1.64
N SER A 141 -1.67 -23.10 -2.11
CA SER A 141 -1.92 -21.71 -2.49
C SER A 141 -1.81 -20.76 -1.30
N GLN A 142 -2.32 -21.16 -0.11
CA GLN A 142 -2.18 -20.32 1.08
C GLN A 142 -0.71 -20.15 1.46
N ARG A 143 0.08 -21.22 1.54
CA ARG A 143 1.52 -21.12 1.84
C ARG A 143 2.27 -20.21 0.85
N ARG A 144 1.88 -20.21 -0.43
CA ARG A 144 2.47 -19.34 -1.47
C ARG A 144 2.11 -17.86 -1.24
N ALA A 145 0.84 -17.58 -0.95
CA ALA A 145 0.40 -16.23 -0.63
C ALA A 145 1.08 -15.70 0.64
N ASP A 146 1.18 -16.52 1.69
CA ASP A 146 1.88 -16.18 2.94
C ASP A 146 3.36 -15.87 2.70
N SER A 147 4.04 -16.67 1.85
CA SER A 147 5.45 -16.43 1.51
C SER A 147 5.65 -15.11 0.75
N ALA A 148 4.74 -14.78 -0.17
CA ALA A 148 4.80 -13.50 -0.89
C ALA A 148 4.55 -12.31 0.05
N VAL A 149 3.57 -12.40 0.95
CA VAL A 149 3.33 -11.37 1.97
C VAL A 149 4.52 -11.25 2.91
N ALA A 150 5.09 -12.37 3.41
CA ALA A 150 6.25 -12.35 4.28
C ALA A 150 7.47 -11.68 3.60
N TYR A 151 7.69 -11.92 2.31
CA TYR A 151 8.72 -11.24 1.54
C TYR A 151 8.52 -9.72 1.52
N ILE A 152 7.30 -9.24 1.23
CA ILE A 152 6.98 -7.82 1.17
C ILE A 152 7.12 -7.16 2.56
N VAL A 153 6.71 -7.84 3.63
CA VAL A 153 6.90 -7.37 5.01
C VAL A 153 8.38 -7.22 5.35
N ALA A 154 9.21 -8.20 4.95
CA ALA A 154 10.67 -8.14 5.15
C ALA A 154 11.32 -6.93 4.43
N GLN A 155 10.69 -6.42 3.36
CA GLN A 155 11.11 -5.19 2.66
C GLN A 155 10.60 -3.90 3.32
N GLY A 156 10.00 -3.99 4.52
CA GLY A 156 9.59 -2.85 5.34
C GLY A 156 8.18 -2.32 5.10
N ILE A 157 7.32 -3.08 4.43
CA ILE A 157 5.88 -2.76 4.32
C ILE A 157 5.17 -3.29 5.58
N ASP A 158 4.30 -2.46 6.19
CA ASP A 158 3.52 -2.88 7.35
C ASP A 158 2.56 -4.02 6.97
N SER A 159 2.58 -5.11 7.75
CA SER A 159 1.74 -6.28 7.54
C SER A 159 0.24 -5.97 7.58
N ALA A 160 -0.20 -4.93 8.31
CA ALA A 160 -1.59 -4.48 8.34
C ALA A 160 -2.12 -3.96 6.98
N ARG A 161 -1.22 -3.71 6.03
CA ARG A 161 -1.56 -3.32 4.66
C ARG A 161 -1.73 -4.50 3.70
N LEU A 162 -1.44 -5.72 4.15
CA LEU A 162 -1.29 -6.89 3.31
C LEU A 162 -2.22 -8.02 3.81
N VAL A 163 -2.93 -8.66 2.89
CA VAL A 163 -3.73 -9.85 3.14
C VAL A 163 -3.24 -10.95 2.22
N ALA A 164 -2.96 -12.13 2.78
CA ALA A 164 -2.59 -13.32 2.01
C ALA A 164 -3.81 -14.24 1.89
N VAL A 165 -4.19 -14.61 0.66
CA VAL A 165 -5.33 -15.51 0.41
C VAL A 165 -4.93 -16.61 -0.57
N GLY A 166 -5.05 -17.87 -0.12
CA GLY A 166 -4.99 -19.02 -0.99
C GLY A 166 -6.38 -19.33 -1.55
N TYR A 167 -6.49 -19.32 -2.86
CA TYR A 167 -7.75 -19.63 -3.55
C TYR A 167 -7.81 -21.11 -4.01
N GLY A 168 -6.68 -21.83 -3.96
CA GLY A 168 -6.62 -23.17 -4.53
C GLY A 168 -7.07 -23.16 -5.98
N GLU A 169 -7.87 -24.12 -6.35
CA GLU A 169 -8.48 -24.29 -7.68
C GLU A 169 -9.88 -23.68 -7.80
N ARG A 170 -10.40 -23.04 -6.74
CA ARG A 170 -11.80 -22.55 -6.69
C ARG A 170 -12.10 -21.43 -7.67
N VAL A 171 -11.08 -20.71 -8.13
CA VAL A 171 -11.22 -19.58 -9.05
C VAL A 171 -10.34 -19.83 -10.26
N LEU A 172 -10.82 -20.63 -11.21
CA LEU A 172 -10.14 -20.87 -12.49
C LEU A 172 -10.43 -19.71 -13.45
N VAL A 173 -9.51 -19.44 -14.38
CA VAL A 173 -9.66 -18.41 -15.44
C VAL A 173 -10.09 -19.01 -16.79
N ASN A 174 -10.23 -20.33 -16.85
CA ASN A 174 -10.65 -21.06 -18.03
C ASN A 174 -11.47 -22.30 -17.63
N ASP A 175 -11.96 -23.05 -18.60
CA ASP A 175 -12.83 -24.22 -18.39
C ASP A 175 -12.06 -25.50 -17.95
N CYS A 176 -10.78 -25.38 -17.58
CA CYS A 176 -9.93 -26.47 -17.15
C CYS A 176 -10.14 -26.85 -15.69
N ALA A 177 -11.38 -27.19 -15.32
CA ALA A 177 -11.70 -27.80 -14.03
C ALA A 177 -11.55 -29.33 -14.12
N CYS A 178 -11.24 -29.98 -13.00
CA CYS A 178 -11.08 -31.44 -12.95
C CYS A 178 -12.39 -32.17 -12.57
N GLU A 179 -13.34 -31.46 -12.00
CA GLU A 179 -14.65 -31.99 -11.57
C GLU A 179 -15.80 -31.17 -12.14
N GLY A 180 -16.93 -31.80 -12.37
CA GLY A 180 -18.16 -31.20 -12.88
C GLY A 180 -18.52 -31.62 -14.30
N SER A 181 -19.75 -31.37 -14.71
CA SER A 181 -20.31 -31.79 -16.00
C SER A 181 -19.94 -30.90 -17.18
N TRP A 182 -19.43 -29.68 -16.90
CA TRP A 182 -19.12 -28.64 -17.90
C TRP A 182 -17.61 -28.44 -18.11
N VAL A 183 -16.78 -29.41 -17.76
CA VAL A 183 -15.33 -29.29 -17.73
C VAL A 183 -14.68 -29.79 -19.02
N LYS A 184 -13.67 -29.06 -19.47
CA LYS A 184 -12.74 -29.51 -20.49
C LYS A 184 -11.77 -30.51 -19.89
N ARG A 185 -11.95 -31.80 -20.23
CA ARG A 185 -11.16 -32.92 -19.65
C ARG A 185 -9.72 -33.07 -20.18
N ASN A 186 -9.41 -32.48 -21.31
CA ASN A 186 -8.10 -32.59 -21.97
C ASN A 186 -7.46 -31.22 -22.08
N CYS A 187 -7.11 -30.61 -20.94
CA CYS A 187 -6.41 -29.35 -20.93
C CYS A 187 -4.93 -29.50 -21.25
N THR A 188 -4.41 -28.56 -21.98
CA THR A 188 -2.98 -28.43 -22.23
C THR A 188 -2.24 -27.90 -21.01
N GLU A 189 -0.92 -28.13 -20.94
CA GLU A 189 -0.11 -27.55 -19.85
C GLU A 189 -0.16 -26.03 -19.83
N ALA A 190 -0.27 -25.38 -21.00
CA ALA A 190 -0.44 -23.93 -21.08
C ALA A 190 -1.75 -23.44 -20.42
N GLU A 191 -2.85 -24.16 -20.61
CA GLU A 191 -4.14 -23.85 -19.97
C GLU A 191 -4.09 -24.07 -18.46
N HIS A 192 -3.42 -25.12 -17.98
CA HIS A 192 -3.15 -25.31 -16.56
C HIS A 192 -2.27 -24.19 -15.99
N GLN A 193 -1.24 -23.76 -16.74
CA GLN A 193 -0.36 -22.67 -16.33
C GLN A 193 -1.11 -21.33 -16.17
N MET A 194 -2.15 -21.07 -16.95
CA MET A 194 -3.00 -19.89 -16.77
C MET A 194 -3.67 -19.86 -15.39
N ASN A 195 -4.04 -21.02 -14.84
CA ASN A 195 -4.67 -21.14 -13.54
C ASN A 195 -3.65 -21.00 -12.38
N ARG A 196 -2.42 -21.50 -12.56
CA ARG A 196 -1.33 -21.32 -11.58
C ARG A 196 -0.79 -19.89 -11.62
N ARG A 197 -1.44 -18.99 -10.91
CA ARG A 197 -1.15 -17.56 -10.96
C ARG A 197 -1.17 -16.92 -9.59
N THR A 198 -0.57 -15.76 -9.51
CA THR A 198 -0.73 -14.81 -8.38
C THR A 198 -1.52 -13.60 -8.84
N THR A 199 -2.39 -13.10 -7.97
CA THR A 199 -3.19 -11.91 -8.20
C THR A 199 -2.95 -10.87 -7.11
N VAL A 200 -3.13 -9.61 -7.45
CA VAL A 200 -3.18 -8.48 -6.50
C VAL A 200 -4.53 -7.82 -6.62
N THR A 201 -5.22 -7.67 -5.50
CA THR A 201 -6.46 -6.90 -5.40
C THR A 201 -6.24 -5.70 -4.50
N LEU A 202 -6.64 -4.52 -4.94
CA LEU A 202 -6.59 -3.33 -4.10
C LEU A 202 -7.77 -3.36 -3.13
N LEU A 203 -7.50 -3.31 -1.82
CA LEU A 203 -8.52 -3.38 -0.77
C LEU A 203 -9.00 -2.00 -0.32
N GLY A 204 -8.18 -0.98 -0.46
CA GLY A 204 -8.48 0.38 -0.04
C GLY A 204 -7.24 1.26 0.03
N ASN A 205 -7.45 2.56 0.16
CA ASN A 205 -6.40 3.57 0.36
C ASN A 205 -6.61 4.31 1.69
N ASP A 206 -6.95 3.56 2.73
CA ASP A 206 -7.41 4.03 4.03
C ASP A 206 -6.47 3.66 5.19
N TYR A 207 -5.34 3.04 4.90
CA TYR A 207 -4.37 2.66 5.93
C TYR A 207 -3.81 3.90 6.64
N LYS A 208 -3.83 3.84 7.97
CA LYS A 208 -3.22 4.85 8.85
C LYS A 208 -1.96 4.26 9.46
N PRO A 209 -0.77 4.77 9.08
CA PRO A 209 0.48 4.30 9.67
C PRO A 209 0.48 4.46 11.20
N LYS A 210 0.91 3.43 11.91
CA LYS A 210 1.15 3.58 13.35
C LYS A 210 2.23 4.66 13.56
N PRO A 211 2.11 5.53 14.58
CA PRO A 211 3.18 6.44 14.95
C PRO A 211 4.46 5.64 15.13
N LYS A 212 5.56 6.07 14.51
CA LYS A 212 6.87 5.49 14.81
C LYS A 212 7.13 5.71 16.29
N GLU A 213 7.21 4.64 17.08
CA GLU A 213 7.75 4.75 18.43
C GLU A 213 9.14 5.36 18.31
N MET A 214 9.29 6.56 18.89
CA MET A 214 10.63 7.15 18.99
C MET A 214 11.51 6.18 19.77
N PRO A 215 12.75 5.93 19.33
CA PRO A 215 13.68 5.13 20.10
C PRO A 215 13.71 5.69 21.52
N LYS A 216 13.39 4.86 22.50
CA LYS A 216 13.57 5.26 23.91
C LYS A 216 15.02 5.70 24.04
N THR A 217 15.24 6.98 24.33
CA THR A 217 16.57 7.51 24.61
C THR A 217 17.20 6.58 25.64
N PRO A 218 18.40 6.01 25.41
CA PRO A 218 19.04 5.21 26.42
C PRO A 218 19.12 6.03 27.69
N ALA A 219 18.66 5.49 28.81
CA ALA A 219 18.81 6.13 30.10
C ALA A 219 20.30 6.46 30.30
N ASP A 220 20.59 7.72 30.57
CA ASP A 220 21.94 8.20 30.80
C ASP A 220 22.57 7.39 31.96
N PRO A 221 23.64 6.58 31.74
CA PRO A 221 24.22 5.77 32.78
C PRO A 221 24.96 6.58 33.86
N LYS A 222 24.92 7.93 33.81
CA LYS A 222 25.54 8.85 34.76
C LYS A 222 24.55 9.62 35.64
N ALA A 223 23.26 9.29 35.67
CA ALA A 223 22.39 9.84 36.69
C ALA A 223 22.76 9.29 38.06
N LYS A 224 23.50 10.08 38.83
CA LYS A 224 23.80 9.79 40.27
C LYS A 224 22.48 9.69 41.04
N PRO A 225 22.37 8.75 42.02
CA PRO A 225 21.17 8.68 42.86
C PRO A 225 21.06 9.98 43.65
N GLY A 226 19.93 10.69 43.41
CA GLY A 226 19.62 11.92 44.12
C GLY A 226 19.56 11.68 45.62
N THR A 227 20.34 12.42 46.37
CA THR A 227 20.29 12.54 47.82
C THR A 227 18.88 12.96 48.26
N LYS A 228 18.31 12.15 49.12
CA LYS A 228 17.02 12.34 49.78
C LYS A 228 17.08 13.64 50.64
N PRO A 229 16.19 14.62 50.53
CA PRO A 229 16.12 15.72 51.46
C PRO A 229 15.62 15.23 52.82
N ALA A 230 16.30 15.63 53.88
CA ALA A 230 15.95 15.36 55.25
C ALA A 230 14.64 16.01 55.60
N GLY A 231 13.81 15.29 56.36
CA GLY A 231 12.48 15.74 56.80
C GLY A 231 12.54 16.86 57.78
N THR A 232 11.61 17.77 57.70
CA THR A 232 11.14 18.60 58.80
C THR A 232 9.71 18.17 59.11
N GLY A 233 9.58 17.64 60.34
CA GLY A 233 8.29 17.23 60.86
C GLY A 233 7.40 18.43 61.19
N THR A 234 6.13 18.26 60.97
CA THR A 234 5.08 19.04 61.69
C THR A 234 3.89 18.12 61.98
N THR A 235 3.52 18.16 63.22
CA THR A 235 2.55 17.39 63.99
C THR A 235 1.11 17.56 63.53
N THR A 236 0.40 16.47 63.68
CA THR A 236 -1.03 16.15 63.68
C THR A 236 -2.01 17.20 64.26
N PRO A 237 -3.36 17.04 63.98
CA PRO A 237 -4.16 16.20 64.88
C PRO A 237 -5.18 15.29 64.18
N ARG A 238 -5.43 14.16 64.90
CA ARG A 238 -6.47 13.13 64.72
C ARG A 238 -7.88 13.71 64.96
N THR A 239 -8.86 13.25 64.21
CA THR A 239 -10.27 13.15 64.66
C THR A 239 -10.95 11.93 64.07
N PRO A 240 -12.07 11.42 64.66
CA PRO A 240 -12.19 10.00 64.95
C PRO A 240 -13.14 9.25 64.01
N THR A 241 -12.96 7.92 64.02
CA THR A 241 -13.78 6.87 63.44
C THR A 241 -15.21 6.82 63.99
N THR A 242 -16.19 6.57 63.10
CA THR A 242 -17.50 6.04 63.43
C THR A 242 -17.80 4.81 62.56
N PRO A 243 -18.50 3.81 63.11
CA PRO A 243 -18.46 2.43 62.57
C PRO A 243 -19.54 2.13 61.53
N ALA A 244 -19.25 1.07 60.74
CA ALA A 244 -20.13 0.51 59.75
C ALA A 244 -21.33 -0.25 60.32
N THR A 245 -22.47 -0.13 59.66
CA THR A 245 -23.69 -0.96 59.91
C THR A 245 -23.92 -1.87 58.69
N PRO A 246 -24.34 -3.13 58.94
CA PRO A 246 -24.39 -4.16 57.87
C PRO A 246 -25.69 -4.15 57.08
N ALA A 247 -25.62 -4.66 55.85
CA ALA A 247 -26.75 -4.84 54.94
C ALA A 247 -27.60 -6.05 55.29
N PRO A 248 -28.95 -6.03 55.04
CA PRO A 248 -29.79 -7.21 55.17
C PRO A 248 -29.84 -8.04 53.89
N LYS A 249 -29.86 -9.36 54.08
CA LYS A 249 -30.20 -10.37 53.07
C LYS A 249 -31.68 -10.31 52.70
N LYS A 250 -31.98 -10.35 51.42
CA LYS A 250 -32.98 -11.26 50.81
C LYS A 250 -32.66 -11.45 49.33
#